data_b76ee0aa5f204aeea8dcb41561ab145a
#
_entry.id   b76ee0aa5f204aeea8dcb41561ab145a
#
_cell.length_a   1.000
_cell.length_b   1.000
_cell.length_c   1.000
_cell.angle_alpha   90.00
_cell.angle_beta   90.00
_cell.angle_gamma   90.00
#
_symmetry.space_group_name_H-M   'P 1'
#
loop_
_entity.id
_entity.type
_entity.pdbx_description
1 polymer ?
#
loop_
_entity_poly.entity_id
_entity_poly.type
_entity_poly.pdbx_seq_one_letter_code
_entity_poly.pdbx_strand_id
1 'polypeptide(L)'
;NEGSFLLMPTSLPHAGVEENKRVLQQLDMAVASIPEIETVVGKSGRTESALDPAPLSMYENVIQYKSEYMRNSKGERQRYKVNEDGLFVLKNGNFLINPNNKLEDDTHYEVSQLQTTATGDELVPDKNGEYFRNWRPEIKSPDDIWNKIVAVTKLPGVTSAPKLQPIETRLVMLQTGMRAPMGIKVKGQDLKTIEAFGLELEKILKQVEGVKEQAVFADRIVGKPYLLIDIDRNQLARYGISIMDVQEILQVAVGGMPLTQTVEGRERYSIRVRYPRELRENPTDLENIYVPVEKGSPVPLGQLVNIRYEQGPQVIKSEDTFLVGYVLFDKLDGFAEVNVVENAQDLIKEKIDNGDLVVPNGINYQFTGTYENQLRAEKTLSIVVPLALVIIFLILYFQFRSVATSLMVFTGITVAFAGGFIMIWLYGQDWFLNFSFFGENLRDLFNMKTINLSVAVWVGFIALFGIATDDGVVMATYLTQTFDRESPTDKKGIRLAALEAAEKRIRPCLMTTVTTILALLPVMTSTGKGSDIMIPMAIPIFGGMVIDVTSYFIVPVLYSWKKEFQLKRASK
;
A
#
# COMPACT_ATOMS: atom_id res chain seq x y z
N ASN A 1 3.98 -4.59 -3.07
CA ASN A 1 5.03 -4.67 -2.05
C ASN A 1 6.25 -3.87 -2.51
N GLU A 2 6.60 -2.82 -1.75
CA GLU A 2 7.75 -1.93 -2.04
C GLU A 2 9.06 -2.42 -1.37
N GLY A 3 9.00 -3.48 -0.55
CA GLY A 3 10.13 -3.98 0.25
C GLY A 3 10.47 -3.08 1.44
N SER A 4 9.56 -2.20 1.81
CA SER A 4 9.70 -1.27 2.92
C SER A 4 8.33 -0.97 3.54
N PHE A 5 8.34 -0.54 4.81
CA PHE A 5 7.16 -0.04 5.50
C PHE A 5 7.31 1.44 5.80
N LEU A 6 6.19 2.11 5.94
CA LEU A 6 6.08 3.45 6.47
C LEU A 6 5.22 3.41 7.74
N LEU A 7 5.83 3.70 8.89
CA LEU A 7 5.15 3.79 10.17
C LEU A 7 4.88 5.27 10.47
N MET A 8 3.60 5.66 10.60
CA MET A 8 3.19 7.06 10.76
C MET A 8 2.30 7.26 12.00
N PRO A 9 2.78 6.99 13.21
CA PRO A 9 2.05 7.30 14.42
C PRO A 9 2.05 8.79 14.72
N THR A 10 1.20 9.23 15.64
CA THR A 10 1.18 10.60 16.13
C THR A 10 1.20 10.62 17.65
N SER A 11 1.93 11.57 18.23
CA SER A 11 1.79 11.92 19.64
C SER A 11 0.57 12.82 19.87
N LEU A 12 0.18 12.96 21.13
CA LEU A 12 -0.90 13.87 21.50
C LEU A 12 -0.53 15.34 21.19
N PRO A 13 -1.52 16.20 20.87
CA PRO A 13 -1.25 17.58 20.44
C PRO A 13 -0.48 18.44 21.42
N HIS A 14 -0.50 18.11 22.72
CA HIS A 14 0.21 18.84 23.77
C HIS A 14 1.69 18.47 23.91
N ALA A 15 2.16 17.42 23.18
CA ALA A 15 3.56 17.02 23.24
C ALA A 15 4.48 18.11 22.68
N GLY A 16 5.45 18.52 23.50
CA GLY A 16 6.47 19.51 23.12
C GLY A 16 7.55 18.91 22.21
N VAL A 17 8.51 19.77 21.77
CA VAL A 17 9.59 19.37 20.86
C VAL A 17 10.46 18.27 21.45
N GLU A 18 10.84 18.40 22.71
CA GLU A 18 11.73 17.43 23.38
C GLU A 18 11.04 16.06 23.57
N GLU A 19 9.76 16.07 23.91
CA GLU A 19 8.98 14.84 24.01
C GLU A 19 8.84 14.16 22.64
N ASN A 20 8.55 14.91 21.59
CA ASN A 20 8.49 14.37 20.25
C ASN A 20 9.83 13.79 19.79
N LYS A 21 10.96 14.45 20.12
CA LYS A 21 12.31 13.93 19.85
C LYS A 21 12.55 12.63 20.61
N ARG A 22 12.20 12.56 21.90
CA ARG A 22 12.34 11.38 22.74
C ARG A 22 11.51 10.21 22.19
N VAL A 23 10.27 10.46 21.83
CA VAL A 23 9.37 9.45 21.26
C VAL A 23 9.91 8.93 19.94
N LEU A 24 10.34 9.81 19.04
CA LEU A 24 10.92 9.40 17.75
C LEU A 24 12.14 8.50 17.95
N GLN A 25 13.05 8.88 18.86
CA GLN A 25 14.22 8.06 19.17
C GLN A 25 13.84 6.70 19.75
N GLN A 26 12.83 6.63 20.61
CA GLN A 26 12.34 5.36 21.16
C GLN A 26 11.71 4.48 20.08
N LEU A 27 10.94 5.06 19.15
CA LEU A 27 10.37 4.33 18.03
C LEU A 27 11.46 3.74 17.13
N ASP A 28 12.44 4.55 16.73
CA ASP A 28 13.53 4.10 15.87
C ASP A 28 14.38 3.01 16.54
N MET A 29 14.72 3.17 17.81
CA MET A 29 15.48 2.16 18.56
C MET A 29 14.70 0.86 18.73
N ALA A 30 13.39 0.93 19.03
CA ALA A 30 12.55 -0.25 19.19
C ALA A 30 12.43 -1.02 17.86
N VAL A 31 12.23 -0.32 16.74
CA VAL A 31 12.15 -0.93 15.41
C VAL A 31 13.51 -1.51 14.99
N ALA A 32 14.61 -0.79 15.20
CA ALA A 32 15.97 -1.24 14.87
C ALA A 32 16.38 -2.50 15.65
N SER A 33 15.78 -2.76 16.81
CA SER A 33 16.06 -3.97 17.61
C SER A 33 15.50 -5.26 16.99
N ILE A 34 14.63 -5.18 15.98
CA ILE A 34 14.05 -6.34 15.29
C ILE A 34 15.08 -6.90 14.30
N PRO A 35 15.49 -8.19 14.39
CA PRO A 35 16.56 -8.75 13.55
C PRO A 35 16.29 -8.68 12.04
N GLU A 36 15.02 -8.72 11.63
CA GLU A 36 14.58 -8.66 10.24
C GLU A 36 14.66 -7.25 9.64
N ILE A 37 14.88 -6.22 10.47
CA ILE A 37 15.02 -4.84 9.99
C ILE A 37 16.46 -4.59 9.52
N GLU A 38 16.57 -3.96 8.36
CA GLU A 38 17.86 -3.54 7.79
C GLU A 38 18.21 -2.13 8.23
N THR A 39 17.28 -1.19 8.01
CA THR A 39 17.43 0.21 8.41
C THR A 39 16.08 0.81 8.80
N VAL A 40 16.14 1.75 9.74
CA VAL A 40 15.01 2.62 10.08
C VAL A 40 15.48 4.06 10.15
N VAL A 41 14.71 4.95 9.55
CA VAL A 41 14.96 6.40 9.59
C VAL A 41 13.66 7.10 9.90
N GLY A 42 13.60 7.74 11.07
CA GLY A 42 12.44 8.49 11.52
C GLY A 42 12.58 10.00 11.33
N LYS A 43 11.47 10.63 10.96
CA LYS A 43 11.30 12.09 10.85
C LYS A 43 10.14 12.53 11.73
N SER A 44 10.27 13.63 12.45
CA SER A 44 9.21 14.32 13.18
C SER A 44 8.92 15.68 12.56
N GLY A 45 7.66 15.97 12.31
CA GLY A 45 7.23 17.20 11.69
C GLY A 45 7.50 17.26 10.19
N ARG A 46 7.32 18.45 9.61
CA ARG A 46 7.43 18.67 8.17
C ARG A 46 8.82 19.14 7.76
N THR A 47 9.15 18.92 6.50
CA THR A 47 10.24 19.59 5.81
C THR A 47 9.81 21.00 5.36
N GLU A 48 10.75 21.84 4.92
CA GLU A 48 10.44 23.16 4.32
C GLU A 48 9.83 22.99 2.91
N SER A 49 8.64 22.39 2.87
CA SER A 49 7.87 22.15 1.64
C SER A 49 6.40 22.40 1.87
N ALA A 50 5.74 23.07 0.91
CA ALA A 50 4.30 23.29 0.94
C ALA A 50 3.49 21.98 0.80
N LEU A 51 4.11 20.93 0.27
CA LEU A 51 3.49 19.63 0.04
C LEU A 51 3.58 18.67 1.24
N ASP A 52 4.27 19.06 2.31
CA ASP A 52 4.39 18.24 3.52
C ASP A 52 3.52 18.83 4.65
N PRO A 53 2.31 18.32 4.87
CA PRO A 53 1.38 18.84 5.86
C PRO A 53 1.61 18.32 7.28
N ALA A 54 2.74 17.63 7.54
CA ALA A 54 2.99 16.93 8.80
C ALA A 54 3.19 17.91 9.97
N PRO A 55 2.37 17.88 11.03
CA PRO A 55 2.65 18.61 12.28
C PRO A 55 3.84 17.98 13.03
N LEU A 56 4.41 18.71 13.99
CA LEU A 56 5.53 18.22 14.79
C LEU A 56 5.24 16.90 15.52
N SER A 57 3.98 16.69 15.92
CA SER A 57 3.54 15.46 16.59
C SER A 57 3.38 14.26 15.66
N MET A 58 3.54 14.42 14.36
CA MET A 58 3.45 13.34 13.38
C MET A 58 4.83 12.80 13.03
N TYR A 59 4.99 11.50 13.17
CA TYR A 59 6.22 10.80 12.84
C TYR A 59 6.08 10.09 11.51
N GLU A 60 7.17 10.03 10.76
CA GLU A 60 7.31 9.24 9.53
C GLU A 60 8.58 8.40 9.66
N ASN A 61 8.43 7.12 9.98
CA ASN A 61 9.55 6.19 10.08
C ASN A 61 9.56 5.30 8.83
N VAL A 62 10.55 5.51 7.96
CA VAL A 62 10.79 4.64 6.80
C VAL A 62 11.61 3.45 7.27
N ILE A 63 11.06 2.26 7.10
CA ILE A 63 11.60 1.01 7.62
C ILE A 63 11.90 0.10 6.44
N GLN A 64 13.16 -0.22 6.22
CA GLN A 64 13.58 -1.24 5.26
C GLN A 64 13.81 -2.54 5.99
N TYR A 65 13.25 -3.63 5.48
CA TYR A 65 13.46 -4.96 6.02
C TYR A 65 14.30 -5.82 5.07
N LYS A 66 15.08 -6.71 5.65
CA LYS A 66 15.94 -7.64 4.92
C LYS A 66 15.10 -8.56 4.04
N SER A 67 15.62 -8.92 2.87
CA SER A 67 15.03 -10.00 2.08
C SER A 67 15.07 -11.31 2.87
N GLU A 68 14.08 -12.19 2.68
CA GLU A 68 14.00 -13.47 3.38
C GLU A 68 15.31 -14.26 3.27
N TYR A 69 15.85 -14.33 2.07
CA TYR A 69 17.13 -15.00 1.82
C TYR A 69 18.19 -13.98 1.41
N MET A 70 19.41 -14.23 1.88
CA MET A 70 20.57 -13.40 1.54
C MET A 70 20.81 -13.43 0.02
N ARG A 71 21.17 -12.27 -0.51
CA ARG A 71 21.47 -12.06 -1.94
C ARG A 71 22.92 -11.56 -2.08
N ASN A 72 23.52 -11.87 -3.22
CA ASN A 72 24.81 -11.31 -3.60
C ASN A 72 24.67 -9.84 -4.09
N SER A 73 25.78 -9.19 -4.39
CA SER A 73 25.83 -7.81 -4.93
C SER A 73 25.08 -7.64 -6.26
N LYS A 74 24.85 -8.73 -6.99
CA LYS A 74 24.03 -8.73 -8.22
C LYS A 74 22.52 -8.90 -7.94
N GLY A 75 22.12 -9.05 -6.67
CA GLY A 75 20.76 -9.26 -6.26
C GLY A 75 20.24 -10.69 -6.45
N GLU A 76 21.10 -11.66 -6.74
CA GLU A 76 20.75 -13.06 -6.98
C GLU A 76 20.76 -13.85 -5.68
N ARG A 77 19.81 -14.76 -5.51
CA ARG A 77 19.77 -15.75 -4.44
C ARG A 77 20.70 -16.88 -4.80
N GLN A 78 21.67 -17.20 -3.93
CA GLN A 78 22.60 -18.30 -4.15
C GLN A 78 22.79 -19.12 -2.88
N ARG A 79 23.30 -20.33 -3.05
CA ARG A 79 23.63 -21.24 -1.96
C ARG A 79 25.06 -21.00 -1.51
N TYR A 80 25.31 -21.16 -0.21
CA TYR A 80 26.60 -20.95 0.43
C TYR A 80 27.04 -22.21 1.17
N LYS A 81 28.35 -22.35 1.32
CA LYS A 81 28.98 -23.48 2.01
C LYS A 81 28.64 -23.41 3.50
N VAL A 82 28.21 -24.58 4.03
CA VAL A 82 27.91 -24.78 5.45
C VAL A 82 28.88 -25.86 5.95
N ASN A 83 29.37 -25.73 7.18
CA ASN A 83 30.16 -26.75 7.84
C ASN A 83 29.28 -27.84 8.49
N GLU A 84 29.91 -28.84 9.15
CA GLU A 84 29.20 -29.95 9.80
C GLU A 84 28.29 -29.51 10.95
N ASP A 85 28.57 -28.34 11.57
CA ASP A 85 27.80 -27.77 12.68
C ASP A 85 26.68 -26.80 12.19
N GLY A 86 26.47 -26.70 10.88
CA GLY A 86 25.43 -25.83 10.29
C GLY A 86 25.81 -24.34 10.22
N LEU A 87 27.09 -23.97 10.41
CA LEU A 87 27.58 -22.62 10.31
C LEU A 87 28.01 -22.28 8.88
N PHE A 88 27.66 -21.10 8.41
CA PHE A 88 28.03 -20.62 7.08
C PHE A 88 29.49 -20.16 7.05
N VAL A 89 30.24 -20.58 6.05
CA VAL A 89 31.68 -20.30 5.90
C VAL A 89 31.90 -18.98 5.20
N LEU A 90 32.68 -18.08 5.83
CA LEU A 90 33.11 -16.80 5.26
C LEU A 90 34.44 -16.96 4.50
N LYS A 91 34.70 -16.09 3.53
CA LYS A 91 35.92 -16.08 2.71
C LYS A 91 37.19 -15.81 3.53
N ASN A 92 37.07 -15.16 4.67
CA ASN A 92 38.16 -14.89 5.62
C ASN A 92 38.49 -16.10 6.53
N GLY A 93 37.75 -17.21 6.39
CA GLY A 93 37.92 -18.39 7.23
C GLY A 93 37.08 -18.41 8.50
N ASN A 94 36.35 -17.34 8.80
CA ASN A 94 35.42 -17.25 9.93
C ASN A 94 34.07 -17.90 9.58
N PHE A 95 33.20 -17.99 10.57
CA PHE A 95 31.87 -18.58 10.45
C PHE A 95 30.78 -17.56 10.77
N LEU A 96 29.71 -17.58 9.97
CA LEU A 96 28.52 -16.78 10.21
C LEU A 96 27.46 -17.66 10.88
N ILE A 97 26.99 -17.20 12.04
CA ILE A 97 25.91 -17.83 12.78
C ILE A 97 24.60 -17.53 12.06
N ASN A 98 23.86 -18.58 11.69
CA ASN A 98 22.50 -18.41 11.21
C ASN A 98 21.60 -18.02 12.39
N PRO A 99 20.74 -16.98 12.29
CA PRO A 99 19.77 -16.61 13.33
C PRO A 99 18.83 -17.77 13.74
N ASN A 100 18.75 -18.79 12.89
CA ASN A 100 17.91 -19.99 13.08
C ASN A 100 18.61 -21.15 13.76
N ASN A 101 19.95 -21.12 13.89
CA ASN A 101 20.72 -22.17 14.55
C ASN A 101 21.05 -21.76 16.00
N LYS A 102 20.61 -22.57 16.94
CA LYS A 102 21.13 -22.53 18.30
C LYS A 102 22.45 -23.26 18.30
N LEU A 103 23.55 -22.57 18.55
CA LEU A 103 24.81 -23.23 18.90
C LEU A 103 24.58 -23.98 20.22
N GLU A 104 24.86 -25.26 20.24
CA GLU A 104 24.93 -26.04 21.49
C GLU A 104 26.13 -25.54 22.31
N ASP A 105 26.01 -25.54 23.64
CA ASP A 105 27.01 -24.97 24.55
C ASP A 105 28.42 -25.60 24.46
N ASP A 106 28.58 -26.73 23.73
CA ASP A 106 29.84 -27.48 23.56
C ASP A 106 30.59 -27.15 22.24
N THR A 107 30.34 -26.01 21.59
CA THR A 107 31.01 -25.68 20.33
C THR A 107 32.47 -25.25 20.55
N HIS A 108 33.39 -25.87 19.82
CA HIS A 108 34.86 -25.65 19.90
C HIS A 108 35.34 -24.39 19.13
N TYR A 109 34.48 -23.38 18.94
CA TYR A 109 34.84 -22.15 18.21
C TYR A 109 35.23 -21.02 19.16
N GLU A 110 36.35 -20.35 18.86
CA GLU A 110 36.66 -19.10 19.54
C GLU A 110 35.66 -18.01 19.15
N VAL A 111 35.28 -17.16 20.10
CA VAL A 111 34.33 -16.04 19.87
C VAL A 111 34.80 -15.12 18.72
N SER A 112 36.12 -15.00 18.52
CA SER A 112 36.76 -14.26 17.43
C SER A 112 36.49 -14.84 16.03
N GLN A 113 36.12 -16.12 15.93
CA GLN A 113 35.83 -16.82 14.69
C GLN A 113 34.34 -16.78 14.32
N LEU A 114 33.50 -16.33 15.23
CA LEU A 114 32.05 -16.31 15.07
C LEU A 114 31.58 -14.89 14.75
N GLN A 115 30.91 -14.72 13.62
CA GLN A 115 30.29 -13.46 13.22
C GLN A 115 28.76 -13.61 13.22
N THR A 116 28.08 -12.54 13.56
CA THR A 116 26.60 -12.47 13.56
C THR A 116 26.07 -11.70 12.35
N THR A 117 26.94 -11.02 11.60
CA THR A 117 26.59 -10.23 10.42
C THR A 117 27.61 -10.45 9.32
N ALA A 118 27.14 -10.61 8.10
CA ALA A 118 27.95 -10.66 6.89
C ALA A 118 27.11 -10.28 5.67
N THR A 119 27.77 -9.93 4.58
CA THR A 119 27.13 -9.73 3.29
C THR A 119 27.20 -11.01 2.45
N GLY A 120 26.30 -11.16 1.45
CA GLY A 120 26.31 -12.32 0.58
C GLY A 120 27.61 -12.52 -0.19
N ASP A 121 28.36 -11.42 -0.44
CA ASP A 121 29.65 -11.47 -1.13
C ASP A 121 30.82 -11.94 -0.23
N GLU A 122 30.67 -11.89 1.08
CA GLU A 122 31.64 -12.40 2.06
C GLU A 122 31.51 -13.92 2.29
N LEU A 123 30.37 -14.49 1.97
CA LEU A 123 30.13 -15.93 2.06
C LEU A 123 30.79 -16.70 0.92
N VAL A 124 31.15 -17.95 1.18
CA VAL A 124 31.71 -18.87 0.17
C VAL A 124 30.57 -19.47 -0.63
N PRO A 125 30.43 -19.20 -1.95
CA PRO A 125 29.40 -19.82 -2.78
C PRO A 125 29.63 -21.33 -2.90
N ASP A 126 28.52 -22.11 -2.77
CA ASP A 126 28.55 -23.55 -2.99
C ASP A 126 27.21 -24.01 -3.59
N LYS A 127 27.25 -24.71 -4.74
CA LYS A 127 26.04 -25.22 -5.41
C LYS A 127 25.32 -26.28 -4.57
N ASN A 128 26.06 -27.02 -3.76
CA ASN A 128 25.54 -28.09 -2.88
C ASN A 128 25.26 -27.57 -1.46
N GLY A 129 25.55 -26.29 -1.18
CA GLY A 129 25.33 -25.67 0.12
C GLY A 129 23.88 -25.29 0.37
N GLU A 130 23.68 -24.46 1.37
CA GLU A 130 22.37 -24.00 1.81
C GLU A 130 22.10 -22.54 1.50
N TYR A 131 20.82 -22.15 1.51
CA TYR A 131 20.43 -20.74 1.44
C TYR A 131 20.48 -20.11 2.83
N PHE A 132 21.19 -19.00 2.98
CA PHE A 132 21.16 -18.25 4.23
C PHE A 132 19.84 -17.50 4.35
N ARG A 133 19.04 -17.83 5.38
CA ARG A 133 17.76 -17.19 5.67
C ARG A 133 17.95 -16.08 6.69
N ASN A 134 17.65 -14.83 6.31
CA ASN A 134 17.77 -13.65 7.17
C ASN A 134 16.66 -13.54 8.22
N TRP A 135 15.51 -14.18 7.97
CA TRP A 135 14.35 -14.11 8.85
C TRP A 135 14.35 -15.27 9.85
N ARG A 136 13.88 -15.02 11.07
CA ARG A 136 13.67 -16.03 12.08
C ARG A 136 12.60 -17.05 11.63
N PRO A 137 12.58 -18.27 12.18
CA PRO A 137 11.65 -19.33 11.75
C PRO A 137 10.17 -18.96 11.85
N GLU A 138 9.83 -18.16 12.88
CA GLU A 138 8.47 -17.71 13.12
C GLU A 138 8.00 -16.62 12.15
N ILE A 139 8.90 -15.99 11.40
CA ILE A 139 8.60 -14.94 10.43
C ILE A 139 8.51 -15.58 9.04
N LYS A 140 7.29 -15.67 8.50
CA LYS A 140 7.02 -16.29 7.20
C LYS A 140 6.66 -15.28 6.11
N SER A 141 6.25 -14.07 6.52
CA SER A 141 5.77 -13.03 5.61
C SER A 141 6.18 -11.64 6.09
N PRO A 142 6.14 -10.62 5.23
CA PRO A 142 6.29 -9.22 5.64
C PRO A 142 5.24 -8.78 6.66
N ASP A 143 4.07 -9.41 6.68
CA ASP A 143 3.01 -9.12 7.66
C ASP A 143 3.42 -9.52 9.07
N ASP A 144 4.16 -10.62 9.22
CA ASP A 144 4.71 -11.03 10.52
C ASP A 144 5.73 -10.02 11.04
N ILE A 145 6.57 -9.46 10.15
CA ILE A 145 7.51 -8.38 10.51
C ILE A 145 6.73 -7.15 10.96
N TRP A 146 5.68 -6.76 10.21
CA TRP A 146 4.83 -5.63 10.59
C TRP A 146 4.18 -5.84 11.95
N ASN A 147 3.68 -7.01 12.25
CA ASN A 147 3.08 -7.35 13.55
C ASN A 147 4.10 -7.21 14.69
N LYS A 148 5.38 -7.57 14.46
CA LYS A 148 6.46 -7.31 15.43
C LYS A 148 6.72 -5.82 15.61
N ILE A 149 6.75 -5.04 14.52
CA ILE A 149 6.90 -3.57 14.58
C ILE A 149 5.78 -2.96 15.43
N VAL A 150 4.51 -3.31 15.17
CA VAL A 150 3.36 -2.82 15.94
C VAL A 150 3.46 -3.19 17.42
N ALA A 151 3.97 -4.39 17.73
CA ALA A 151 4.12 -4.83 19.12
C ALA A 151 5.15 -4.00 19.91
N VAL A 152 6.30 -3.67 19.30
CA VAL A 152 7.39 -2.93 19.97
C VAL A 152 7.18 -1.42 19.97
N THR A 153 6.32 -0.88 19.10
CA THR A 153 6.05 0.57 18.96
C THR A 153 4.87 1.05 19.79
N LYS A 154 4.30 0.22 20.68
CA LYS A 154 3.24 0.62 21.61
C LYS A 154 3.80 1.50 22.73
N LEU A 155 3.81 2.81 22.53
CA LEU A 155 4.26 3.79 23.50
C LEU A 155 3.05 4.55 24.07
N PRO A 156 3.04 4.86 25.40
CA PRO A 156 2.02 5.72 25.99
C PRO A 156 1.98 7.10 25.35
N GLY A 157 0.79 7.61 25.05
CA GLY A 157 0.63 8.93 24.42
C GLY A 157 0.93 8.98 22.93
N VAL A 158 1.16 7.82 22.29
CA VAL A 158 1.38 7.68 20.85
C VAL A 158 0.28 6.81 20.25
N THR A 159 -0.26 7.23 19.10
CA THR A 159 -1.29 6.46 18.40
C THR A 159 -0.70 5.23 17.72
N SER A 160 -1.52 4.21 17.48
CA SER A 160 -1.17 3.18 16.51
C SER A 160 -1.16 3.75 15.09
N ALA A 161 -0.56 3.01 14.16
CA ALA A 161 -0.55 3.36 12.75
C ALA A 161 -0.98 2.17 11.90
N PRO A 162 -1.71 2.40 10.78
CA PRO A 162 -1.99 1.37 9.80
C PRO A 162 -0.69 0.91 9.12
N LYS A 163 -0.73 -0.27 8.49
CA LYS A 163 0.38 -0.76 7.66
C LYS A 163 0.43 0.05 6.37
N LEU A 164 1.47 0.85 6.22
CA LEU A 164 1.65 1.72 5.07
C LEU A 164 2.93 1.38 4.31
N GLN A 165 2.97 1.79 3.05
CA GLN A 165 4.15 1.72 2.19
C GLN A 165 4.52 3.12 1.71
N PRO A 166 5.82 3.47 1.59
CA PRO A 166 6.26 4.84 1.35
C PRO A 166 5.67 5.51 0.11
N ILE A 167 5.71 4.85 -1.05
CA ILE A 167 5.27 5.43 -2.32
C ILE A 167 3.74 5.49 -2.37
N GLU A 168 3.07 4.39 -2.07
CA GLU A 168 1.61 4.29 -2.06
C GLU A 168 0.99 5.32 -1.12
N THR A 169 1.50 5.42 0.11
CA THR A 169 1.00 6.39 1.09
C THR A 169 1.18 7.81 0.63
N ARG A 170 2.34 8.14 0.02
CA ARG A 170 2.58 9.49 -0.50
C ARG A 170 1.60 9.84 -1.61
N LEU A 171 1.27 8.90 -2.50
CA LEU A 171 0.25 9.09 -3.53
C LEU A 171 -1.13 9.33 -2.92
N VAL A 172 -1.53 8.51 -1.92
CA VAL A 172 -2.81 8.67 -1.22
C VAL A 172 -2.87 10.03 -0.51
N MET A 173 -1.80 10.42 0.20
CA MET A 173 -1.73 11.71 0.89
C MET A 173 -1.86 12.90 -0.07
N LEU A 174 -1.23 12.85 -1.24
CA LEU A 174 -1.33 13.92 -2.24
C LEU A 174 -2.71 14.00 -2.88
N GLN A 175 -3.41 12.87 -3.04
CA GLN A 175 -4.74 12.81 -3.64
C GLN A 175 -5.87 13.16 -2.66
N THR A 176 -5.76 12.72 -1.41
CA THR A 176 -6.86 12.75 -0.43
C THR A 176 -6.58 13.62 0.77
N GLY A 177 -5.33 13.98 1.03
CA GLY A 177 -4.88 14.66 2.25
C GLY A 177 -4.77 13.72 3.47
N MET A 178 -5.09 12.43 3.31
CA MET A 178 -5.07 11.43 4.40
C MET A 178 -3.81 10.56 4.35
N ARG A 179 -3.42 10.06 5.52
CA ARG A 179 -2.29 9.13 5.71
C ARG A 179 -2.71 7.67 5.88
N ALA A 180 -3.92 7.32 5.48
CA ALA A 180 -4.44 5.96 5.52
C ALA A 180 -5.17 5.64 4.21
N PRO A 181 -5.28 4.35 3.84
CA PRO A 181 -5.95 3.96 2.59
C PRO A 181 -7.44 4.31 2.62
N MET A 182 -8.07 4.32 3.80
CA MET A 182 -9.48 4.60 3.98
C MET A 182 -9.70 5.61 5.10
N GLY A 183 -10.71 6.46 4.96
CA GLY A 183 -11.10 7.41 5.99
C GLY A 183 -12.37 8.17 5.66
N ILE A 184 -12.80 8.94 6.64
CA ILE A 184 -13.92 9.86 6.52
C ILE A 184 -13.38 11.27 6.66
N LYS A 185 -13.66 12.13 5.66
CA LYS A 185 -13.48 13.58 5.75
C LYS A 185 -14.68 14.17 6.46
N VAL A 186 -14.43 14.88 7.54
CA VAL A 186 -15.46 15.65 8.25
C VAL A 186 -15.21 17.12 7.98
N LYS A 187 -16.12 17.77 7.27
CA LYS A 187 -16.05 19.20 6.88
C LYS A 187 -17.01 20.02 7.75
N GLY A 188 -16.58 21.19 8.19
CA GLY A 188 -17.41 22.07 9.02
C GLY A 188 -16.84 23.48 9.16
N GLN A 189 -17.48 24.29 9.98
CA GLN A 189 -17.05 25.68 10.22
C GLN A 189 -16.27 25.85 11.53
N ASP A 190 -16.40 24.90 12.47
CA ASP A 190 -15.76 24.94 13.77
C ASP A 190 -14.96 23.66 14.06
N LEU A 191 -13.70 23.83 14.46
CA LEU A 191 -12.76 22.71 14.70
C LEU A 191 -13.17 21.84 15.88
N LYS A 192 -13.76 22.40 16.94
CA LYS A 192 -14.20 21.64 18.12
C LYS A 192 -15.35 20.70 17.76
N THR A 193 -16.30 21.20 16.97
CA THR A 193 -17.46 20.42 16.49
C THR A 193 -17.00 19.30 15.54
N ILE A 194 -16.04 19.59 14.64
CA ILE A 194 -15.43 18.60 13.75
C ILE A 194 -14.75 17.48 14.56
N GLU A 195 -13.95 17.85 15.57
CA GLU A 195 -13.27 16.88 16.43
C GLU A 195 -14.25 16.04 17.22
N ALA A 196 -15.25 16.65 17.87
CA ALA A 196 -16.25 15.95 18.66
C ALA A 196 -17.02 14.92 17.82
N PHE A 197 -17.49 15.31 16.64
CA PHE A 197 -18.17 14.40 15.71
C PHE A 197 -17.23 13.32 15.17
N GLY A 198 -15.96 13.65 14.88
CA GLY A 198 -14.94 12.68 14.50
C GLY A 198 -14.71 11.61 15.57
N LEU A 199 -14.71 11.98 16.84
CA LEU A 199 -14.58 11.05 17.97
C LEU A 199 -15.78 10.11 18.12
N GLU A 200 -16.98 10.57 17.80
CA GLU A 200 -18.16 9.70 17.76
C GLU A 200 -18.08 8.70 16.59
N LEU A 201 -17.67 9.17 15.41
CA LEU A 201 -17.42 8.29 14.25
C LEU A 201 -16.33 7.26 14.55
N GLU A 202 -15.25 7.62 15.26
CA GLU A 202 -14.21 6.68 15.68
C GLU A 202 -14.77 5.53 16.52
N LYS A 203 -15.69 5.83 17.45
CA LYS A 203 -16.33 4.81 18.30
C LYS A 203 -17.20 3.86 17.48
N ILE A 204 -17.92 4.38 16.49
CA ILE A 204 -18.80 3.59 15.62
C ILE A 204 -17.95 2.73 14.67
N LEU A 205 -16.93 3.30 14.04
CA LEU A 205 -16.05 2.58 13.11
C LEU A 205 -15.33 1.39 13.75
N LYS A 206 -15.03 1.45 15.06
CA LYS A 206 -14.45 0.32 15.80
C LYS A 206 -15.39 -0.88 15.93
N GLN A 207 -16.69 -0.71 15.69
CA GLN A 207 -17.70 -1.76 15.74
C GLN A 207 -18.00 -2.38 14.37
N VAL A 208 -17.47 -1.80 13.30
CA VAL A 208 -17.74 -2.24 11.92
C VAL A 208 -17.02 -3.55 11.64
N GLU A 209 -17.74 -4.51 11.07
CA GLU A 209 -17.17 -5.78 10.63
C GLU A 209 -16.12 -5.56 9.53
N GLY A 210 -14.95 -6.17 9.69
CA GLY A 210 -13.84 -6.05 8.76
C GLY A 210 -12.93 -4.84 8.99
N VAL A 211 -13.25 -3.94 9.93
CA VAL A 211 -12.38 -2.84 10.35
C VAL A 211 -11.37 -3.33 11.39
N LYS A 212 -10.12 -2.95 11.24
CA LYS A 212 -9.07 -3.18 12.23
C LYS A 212 -9.18 -2.14 13.34
N GLU A 213 -9.78 -2.49 14.47
CA GLU A 213 -10.08 -1.58 15.58
C GLU A 213 -8.88 -0.71 16.00
N GLN A 214 -7.69 -1.30 16.05
CA GLN A 214 -6.46 -0.61 16.47
C GLN A 214 -5.98 0.44 15.46
N ALA A 215 -6.45 0.39 14.22
CA ALA A 215 -6.10 1.33 13.16
C ALA A 215 -7.14 2.45 12.99
N VAL A 216 -8.20 2.46 13.80
CA VAL A 216 -9.23 3.53 13.76
C VAL A 216 -8.76 4.70 14.61
N PHE A 217 -8.68 5.87 13.99
CA PHE A 217 -8.20 7.08 14.63
C PHE A 217 -8.85 8.34 14.05
N ALA A 218 -9.48 9.15 14.88
CA ALA A 218 -9.94 10.49 14.53
C ALA A 218 -8.86 11.54 14.85
N ASP A 219 -8.70 12.53 13.98
CA ASP A 219 -7.77 13.64 14.22
C ASP A 219 -8.09 14.34 15.55
N ARG A 220 -7.09 14.48 16.41
CA ARG A 220 -7.15 15.32 17.62
C ARG A 220 -6.65 16.69 17.22
N ILE A 221 -7.58 17.62 17.03
CA ILE A 221 -7.31 18.92 16.41
C ILE A 221 -7.00 19.97 17.47
N VAL A 222 -7.83 20.05 18.51
CA VAL A 222 -7.75 21.04 19.57
C VAL A 222 -7.10 20.43 20.81
N GLY A 223 -6.03 21.04 21.31
CA GLY A 223 -5.35 20.50 22.49
C GLY A 223 -3.91 20.97 22.64
N LYS A 224 -3.37 21.66 21.62
CA LYS A 224 -2.05 22.28 21.76
C LYS A 224 -2.12 23.47 22.70
N PRO A 225 -1.31 23.52 23.78
CA PRO A 225 -1.26 24.67 24.65
C PRO A 225 -0.58 25.84 23.93
N TYR A 226 -1.29 26.93 23.77
CA TYR A 226 -0.74 28.22 23.38
C TYR A 226 -0.47 29.05 24.62
N LEU A 227 0.66 29.73 24.65
CA LEU A 227 0.97 30.73 25.62
C LEU A 227 0.54 32.09 25.07
N LEU A 228 -0.57 32.62 25.56
CA LEU A 228 -1.04 33.94 25.17
C LEU A 228 -0.46 34.98 26.11
N ILE A 229 0.05 36.06 25.51
CA ILE A 229 0.62 37.20 26.19
C ILE A 229 -0.27 38.40 25.90
N ASP A 230 -1.21 38.65 26.80
CA ASP A 230 -2.18 39.74 26.66
C ASP A 230 -1.58 41.02 27.21
N ILE A 231 -1.36 42.01 26.36
CA ILE A 231 -0.73 43.30 26.70
C ILE A 231 -1.74 44.21 27.38
N ASP A 232 -1.46 44.65 28.64
CA ASP A 232 -2.26 45.63 29.36
C ASP A 232 -1.92 47.06 28.91
N ARG A 233 -2.77 47.65 28.08
CA ARG A 233 -2.59 49.01 27.55
C ARG A 233 -2.60 50.09 28.61
N ASN A 234 -3.27 49.90 29.75
CA ASN A 234 -3.32 50.85 30.82
C ASN A 234 -1.98 50.90 31.57
N GLN A 235 -1.37 49.72 31.78
CA GLN A 235 -0.04 49.63 32.37
C GLN A 235 1.01 50.20 31.44
N LEU A 236 0.95 49.94 30.15
CA LEU A 236 1.85 50.57 29.16
C LEU A 236 1.81 52.09 29.22
N ALA A 237 0.60 52.67 29.25
CA ALA A 237 0.45 54.11 29.34
C ALA A 237 1.07 54.72 30.60
N ARG A 238 1.03 54.01 31.74
CA ARG A 238 1.63 54.47 32.99
C ARG A 238 3.15 54.58 32.91
N TYR A 239 3.78 53.68 32.14
CA TYR A 239 5.26 53.65 32.00
C TYR A 239 5.74 54.36 30.73
N GLY A 240 4.82 54.86 29.89
CA GLY A 240 5.16 55.52 28.63
C GLY A 240 5.74 54.57 27.58
N ILE A 241 5.36 53.28 27.63
CA ILE A 241 5.83 52.23 26.73
C ILE A 241 4.80 52.04 25.63
N SER A 242 5.24 51.88 24.40
CA SER A 242 4.35 51.53 23.28
C SER A 242 4.15 50.03 23.19
N ILE A 243 3.05 49.59 22.51
CA ILE A 243 2.81 48.19 22.21
C ILE A 243 3.97 47.61 21.38
N MET A 244 4.51 48.42 20.48
CA MET A 244 5.61 48.05 19.58
C MET A 244 6.87 47.67 20.34
N ASP A 245 7.20 48.45 21.38
CA ASP A 245 8.39 48.19 22.23
C ASP A 245 8.29 46.78 22.92
N VAL A 246 7.09 46.48 23.44
CA VAL A 246 6.83 45.16 24.05
C VAL A 246 6.90 44.02 22.99
N GLN A 247 6.30 44.24 21.82
CA GLN A 247 6.32 43.26 20.74
C GLN A 247 7.75 43.03 20.22
N GLU A 248 8.58 44.07 20.10
CA GLU A 248 9.97 43.94 19.68
C GLU A 248 10.77 43.13 20.69
N ILE A 249 10.62 43.41 21.97
CA ILE A 249 11.29 42.62 23.03
C ILE A 249 10.85 41.15 22.99
N LEU A 250 9.55 40.87 22.85
CA LEU A 250 9.05 39.50 22.73
C LEU A 250 9.59 38.81 21.48
N GLN A 251 9.64 39.54 20.36
CA GLN A 251 10.16 39.00 19.10
C GLN A 251 11.65 38.65 19.23
N VAL A 252 12.44 39.49 19.87
CA VAL A 252 13.89 39.25 20.10
C VAL A 252 14.10 38.17 21.14
N ALA A 253 13.52 38.33 22.33
CA ALA A 253 13.78 37.46 23.45
C ALA A 253 13.23 36.02 23.27
N VAL A 254 12.01 35.90 22.79
CA VAL A 254 11.31 34.61 22.66
C VAL A 254 11.44 34.04 21.24
N GLY A 255 11.14 34.83 20.22
CA GLY A 255 11.13 34.41 18.81
C GLY A 255 12.51 34.26 18.19
N GLY A 256 13.45 35.15 18.59
CA GLY A 256 14.76 35.28 17.98
C GLY A 256 14.72 36.13 16.71
N MET A 257 15.32 37.31 16.75
CA MET A 257 15.40 38.21 15.61
C MET A 257 16.58 37.86 14.71
N PRO A 258 16.41 37.65 13.41
CA PRO A 258 17.50 37.50 12.47
C PRO A 258 18.19 38.86 12.27
N LEU A 259 19.49 38.94 12.58
CA LEU A 259 20.30 40.16 12.42
C LEU A 259 20.93 40.25 11.04
N THR A 260 21.50 39.14 10.56
CA THR A 260 22.23 39.05 9.31
C THR A 260 22.31 37.60 8.84
N GLN A 261 22.97 37.39 7.70
CA GLN A 261 23.25 36.04 7.17
C GLN A 261 24.75 35.90 6.91
N THR A 262 25.31 34.73 7.22
CA THR A 262 26.62 34.31 6.72
C THR A 262 26.46 33.64 5.35
N VAL A 263 27.50 33.77 4.53
CA VAL A 263 27.58 33.12 3.21
C VAL A 263 28.77 32.16 3.26
N GLU A 264 28.49 30.86 3.23
CA GLU A 264 29.49 29.79 3.22
C GLU A 264 29.38 28.99 1.93
N GLY A 265 30.18 29.38 0.94
CA GLY A 265 30.06 28.79 -0.41
C GLY A 265 28.73 29.17 -1.06
N ARG A 266 27.87 28.17 -1.28
CA ARG A 266 26.49 28.37 -1.83
C ARG A 266 25.42 28.51 -0.75
N GLU A 267 25.75 28.23 0.49
CA GLU A 267 24.81 28.20 1.60
C GLU A 267 24.75 29.54 2.31
N ARG A 268 23.59 29.85 2.86
CA ARG A 268 23.32 31.08 3.61
C ARG A 268 22.70 30.73 4.94
N TYR A 269 23.33 31.15 6.03
CA TYR A 269 22.87 30.86 7.39
C TYR A 269 22.45 32.16 8.09
N SER A 270 21.27 32.18 8.68
CA SER A 270 20.77 33.32 9.46
C SER A 270 21.40 33.35 10.82
N ILE A 271 22.00 34.49 11.16
CA ILE A 271 22.46 34.78 12.53
C ILE A 271 21.28 35.38 13.29
N ARG A 272 20.85 34.71 14.37
CA ARG A 272 19.73 35.14 15.21
C ARG A 272 20.22 35.47 16.63
N VAL A 273 19.66 36.54 17.22
CA VAL A 273 19.80 36.83 18.65
C VAL A 273 18.51 36.42 19.35
N ARG A 274 18.65 35.65 20.41
CA ARG A 274 17.55 35.17 21.24
C ARG A 274 18.03 34.89 22.66
N TYR A 275 17.13 34.99 23.64
CA TYR A 275 17.43 34.54 24.99
C TYR A 275 17.73 33.03 25.02
N PRO A 276 18.69 32.58 25.90
CA PRO A 276 18.88 31.15 26.12
C PRO A 276 17.60 30.49 26.59
N ARG A 277 17.53 29.19 26.43
CA ARG A 277 16.29 28.41 26.66
C ARG A 277 15.81 28.55 28.12
N GLU A 278 16.70 28.52 29.03
CA GLU A 278 16.47 28.56 30.49
C GLU A 278 15.75 29.85 30.93
N LEU A 279 15.90 30.94 30.18
CA LEU A 279 15.27 32.24 30.46
C LEU A 279 13.96 32.48 29.70
N ARG A 280 13.43 31.48 29.00
CA ARG A 280 12.21 31.63 28.20
C ARG A 280 11.31 30.37 28.11
N GLU A 281 11.60 29.32 28.89
CA GLU A 281 10.82 28.09 28.82
C GLU A 281 9.61 28.08 29.78
N ASN A 282 9.65 28.88 30.83
CA ASN A 282 8.55 28.99 31.79
C ASN A 282 7.87 30.37 31.72
N PRO A 283 6.57 30.50 32.02
CA PRO A 283 5.87 31.77 32.08
C PRO A 283 6.53 32.75 33.06
N THR A 284 7.00 32.27 34.24
CA THR A 284 7.68 33.10 35.24
C THR A 284 8.99 33.71 34.72
N ASP A 285 9.73 32.97 33.88
CA ASP A 285 10.97 33.48 33.29
C ASP A 285 10.65 34.57 32.26
N LEU A 286 9.54 34.41 31.50
CA LEU A 286 9.05 35.42 30.57
C LEU A 286 8.58 36.69 31.29
N GLU A 287 7.93 36.58 32.46
CA GLU A 287 7.54 37.73 33.28
C GLU A 287 8.71 38.55 33.73
N ASN A 288 9.88 37.94 33.92
CA ASN A 288 11.12 38.59 34.34
C ASN A 288 11.93 39.23 33.20
N ILE A 289 11.51 39.17 31.97
CA ILE A 289 12.15 39.86 30.85
C ILE A 289 11.94 41.36 31.03
N TYR A 290 12.99 42.15 30.91
CA TYR A 290 12.95 43.59 31.07
C TYR A 290 12.65 44.30 29.77
N VAL A 291 11.67 45.21 29.81
CA VAL A 291 11.32 46.11 28.72
C VAL A 291 11.94 47.49 29.01
N PRO A 292 12.72 48.06 28.09
CA PRO A 292 13.33 49.37 28.28
C PRO A 292 12.28 50.47 28.29
N VAL A 293 12.51 51.52 29.07
CA VAL A 293 11.70 52.75 29.14
C VAL A 293 12.57 53.92 28.73
N GLU A 294 12.08 54.86 27.95
CA GLU A 294 12.86 56.00 27.48
C GLU A 294 13.49 56.81 28.62
N LYS A 295 12.73 56.99 29.70
CA LYS A 295 13.20 57.71 30.90
C LYS A 295 12.81 56.93 32.15
N GLY A 296 13.77 56.17 32.73
CA GLY A 296 13.51 55.42 33.94
C GLY A 296 14.24 54.07 33.98
N SER A 297 13.96 53.27 35.01
CA SER A 297 14.47 51.91 35.12
C SER A 297 13.66 50.97 34.23
N PRO A 298 14.27 49.93 33.62
CA PRO A 298 13.58 48.92 32.85
C PRO A 298 12.46 48.27 33.68
N VAL A 299 11.34 47.96 33.08
CA VAL A 299 10.15 47.37 33.72
C VAL A 299 10.04 45.90 33.37
N PRO A 300 9.84 44.99 34.36
CA PRO A 300 9.58 43.59 34.07
C PRO A 300 8.32 43.41 33.24
N LEU A 301 8.37 42.48 32.25
CA LEU A 301 7.27 42.19 31.34
C LEU A 301 5.98 41.80 32.08
N GLY A 302 6.10 41.08 33.20
CA GLY A 302 4.93 40.66 34.02
C GLY A 302 4.13 41.82 34.63
N GLN A 303 4.65 43.04 34.65
CA GLN A 303 3.89 44.25 35.03
C GLN A 303 3.11 44.85 33.86
N LEU A 304 3.41 44.45 32.62
CA LEU A 304 2.90 45.03 31.40
C LEU A 304 1.93 44.08 30.66
N VAL A 305 1.96 42.78 31.01
CA VAL A 305 1.20 41.76 30.32
C VAL A 305 0.58 40.76 31.29
N ASN A 306 -0.48 40.05 30.83
CA ASN A 306 -1.02 38.87 31.48
C ASN A 306 -0.70 37.64 30.64
N ILE A 307 0.00 36.66 31.23
CA ILE A 307 0.42 35.43 30.54
C ILE A 307 -0.52 34.32 30.96
N ARG A 308 -1.18 33.67 29.98
CA ARG A 308 -2.10 32.56 30.24
C ARG A 308 -1.97 31.46 29.18
N TYR A 309 -2.32 30.24 29.57
CA TYR A 309 -2.42 29.14 28.63
C TYR A 309 -3.83 29.05 28.07
N GLU A 310 -3.92 28.81 26.77
CA GLU A 310 -5.17 28.52 26.06
C GLU A 310 -4.95 27.33 25.13
N GLN A 311 -5.94 26.42 25.08
CA GLN A 311 -5.90 25.29 24.15
C GLN A 311 -6.34 25.74 22.76
N GLY A 312 -5.51 25.44 21.78
CA GLY A 312 -5.77 25.77 20.38
C GLY A 312 -5.47 24.62 19.42
N PRO A 313 -5.71 24.84 18.13
CA PRO A 313 -5.43 23.82 17.12
C PRO A 313 -3.93 23.68 16.89
N GLN A 314 -3.48 22.44 16.71
CA GLN A 314 -2.09 22.16 16.33
C GLN A 314 -1.87 22.42 14.82
N VAL A 315 -2.83 22.01 14.00
CA VAL A 315 -2.87 22.21 12.55
C VAL A 315 -4.29 22.55 12.16
N ILE A 316 -4.46 23.54 11.30
CA ILE A 316 -5.72 23.86 10.67
C ILE A 316 -5.63 23.38 9.22
N LYS A 317 -6.47 22.43 8.86
CA LYS A 317 -6.64 21.92 7.49
C LYS A 317 -7.92 22.49 6.91
N SER A 318 -7.87 22.88 5.65
CA SER A 318 -9.05 23.37 4.92
C SER A 318 -9.07 22.78 3.50
N GLU A 319 -10.26 22.47 3.02
CA GLU A 319 -10.52 21.97 1.68
C GLU A 319 -11.85 22.55 1.20
N ASP A 320 -11.90 23.08 -0.02
CA ASP A 320 -13.08 23.71 -0.60
C ASP A 320 -13.69 24.82 0.29
N THR A 321 -12.86 25.62 0.94
CA THR A 321 -13.25 26.70 1.88
C THR A 321 -13.78 26.24 3.24
N PHE A 322 -13.94 24.94 3.50
CA PHE A 322 -14.35 24.40 4.78
C PHE A 322 -13.14 23.90 5.59
N LEU A 323 -13.25 23.98 6.91
CA LEU A 323 -12.31 23.30 7.80
C LEU A 323 -12.53 21.79 7.72
N VAL A 324 -11.46 21.01 7.78
CA VAL A 324 -11.50 19.56 7.60
C VAL A 324 -10.75 18.86 8.73
N GLY A 325 -11.38 17.80 9.26
CA GLY A 325 -10.77 16.78 10.10
C GLY A 325 -10.94 15.40 9.45
N TYR A 326 -10.08 14.46 9.80
CA TYR A 326 -10.11 13.11 9.26
C TYR A 326 -10.36 12.08 10.34
N VAL A 327 -11.15 11.06 10.01
CA VAL A 327 -11.25 9.81 10.77
C VAL A 327 -10.67 8.71 9.90
N LEU A 328 -9.52 8.19 10.27
CA LEU A 328 -8.77 7.19 9.54
C LEU A 328 -9.13 5.80 10.04
N PHE A 329 -9.15 4.82 9.14
CA PHE A 329 -9.30 3.42 9.50
C PHE A 329 -8.64 2.51 8.44
N ASP A 330 -8.44 1.24 8.80
CA ASP A 330 -7.88 0.22 7.92
C ASP A 330 -8.68 -1.08 8.08
N LYS A 331 -8.57 -1.95 7.08
CA LYS A 331 -9.28 -3.23 7.05
C LYS A 331 -8.49 -4.35 7.75
N LEU A 332 -9.20 -5.37 8.18
CA LEU A 332 -8.62 -6.65 8.54
C LEU A 332 -8.18 -7.41 7.27
N ASP A 333 -7.19 -8.28 7.42
CA ASP A 333 -6.75 -9.15 6.35
C ASP A 333 -7.88 -10.08 5.90
N GLY A 334 -8.00 -10.27 4.58
CA GLY A 334 -9.07 -11.06 3.97
C GLY A 334 -10.32 -10.26 3.59
N PHE A 335 -10.51 -9.04 4.07
CA PHE A 335 -11.63 -8.17 3.67
C PHE A 335 -11.25 -7.27 2.48
N ALA A 336 -12.22 -7.02 1.59
CA ALA A 336 -12.09 -6.04 0.52
C ALA A 336 -12.36 -4.62 1.07
N GLU A 337 -11.60 -3.62 0.62
CA GLU A 337 -11.78 -2.22 1.04
C GLU A 337 -13.19 -1.71 0.77
N VAL A 338 -13.75 -2.05 -0.40
CA VAL A 338 -15.12 -1.66 -0.78
C VAL A 338 -16.13 -2.17 0.23
N ASN A 339 -16.09 -3.46 0.59
CA ASN A 339 -17.03 -4.07 1.52
C ASN A 339 -16.94 -3.43 2.91
N VAL A 340 -15.71 -3.15 3.37
CA VAL A 340 -15.50 -2.50 4.68
C VAL A 340 -16.07 -1.08 4.69
N VAL A 341 -15.90 -0.33 3.59
CA VAL A 341 -16.47 1.02 3.49
C VAL A 341 -18.00 0.96 3.39
N GLU A 342 -18.56 0.01 2.65
CA GLU A 342 -20.02 -0.19 2.56
C GLU A 342 -20.60 -0.57 3.92
N ASN A 343 -20.01 -1.54 4.65
CA ASN A 343 -20.41 -1.89 5.99
C ASN A 343 -20.36 -0.68 6.95
N ALA A 344 -19.34 0.16 6.82
CA ALA A 344 -19.20 1.36 7.61
C ALA A 344 -20.28 2.41 7.26
N GLN A 345 -20.60 2.58 5.99
CA GLN A 345 -21.67 3.47 5.53
C GLN A 345 -23.03 3.02 6.05
N ASP A 346 -23.33 1.73 5.96
CA ASP A 346 -24.59 1.15 6.40
C ASP A 346 -24.76 1.28 7.92
N LEU A 347 -23.71 0.97 8.71
CA LEU A 347 -23.76 1.12 10.16
C LEU A 347 -23.93 2.57 10.61
N ILE A 348 -23.20 3.51 9.99
CA ILE A 348 -23.32 4.94 10.31
C ILE A 348 -24.73 5.43 9.95
N LYS A 349 -25.28 5.02 8.81
CA LYS A 349 -26.64 5.36 8.41
C LYS A 349 -27.66 4.80 9.39
N GLU A 350 -27.54 3.53 9.79
CA GLU A 350 -28.40 2.92 10.81
C GLU A 350 -28.37 3.70 12.12
N LYS A 351 -27.18 4.12 12.59
CA LYS A 351 -27.03 4.91 13.81
C LYS A 351 -27.66 6.29 13.71
N ILE A 352 -27.62 6.91 12.54
CA ILE A 352 -28.29 8.20 12.28
C ILE A 352 -29.80 8.00 12.26
N ASP A 353 -30.30 6.98 11.57
CA ASP A 353 -31.75 6.69 11.45
C ASP A 353 -32.37 6.33 12.81
N ASN A 354 -31.62 5.63 13.68
CA ASN A 354 -32.03 5.29 15.02
C ASN A 354 -31.91 6.45 16.05
N GLY A 355 -31.24 7.54 15.66
CA GLY A 355 -30.98 8.69 16.52
C GLY A 355 -29.81 8.53 17.49
N ASP A 356 -29.03 7.44 17.37
CA ASP A 356 -27.84 7.19 18.20
C ASP A 356 -26.66 8.09 17.79
N LEU A 357 -26.63 8.55 16.54
CA LEU A 357 -25.66 9.51 16.01
C LEU A 357 -26.38 10.73 15.44
N VAL A 358 -26.10 11.89 16.02
CA VAL A 358 -26.65 13.16 15.53
C VAL A 358 -25.58 13.89 14.73
N VAL A 359 -25.85 14.17 13.47
CA VAL A 359 -24.96 15.01 12.65
C VAL A 359 -25.18 16.48 13.04
N PRO A 360 -24.16 17.17 13.59
CA PRO A 360 -24.32 18.57 13.99
C PRO A 360 -24.61 19.47 12.78
N ASN A 361 -25.39 20.53 13.01
CA ASN A 361 -25.67 21.50 11.96
C ASN A 361 -24.36 22.12 11.38
N GLY A 362 -24.24 22.12 10.06
CA GLY A 362 -23.05 22.64 9.37
C GLY A 362 -21.90 21.64 9.26
N ILE A 363 -22.05 20.41 9.73
CA ILE A 363 -21.12 19.31 9.49
C ILE A 363 -21.57 18.51 8.26
N ASN A 364 -20.60 18.22 7.39
CA ASN A 364 -20.74 17.28 6.29
C ASN A 364 -19.61 16.22 6.41
N TYR A 365 -19.92 14.96 6.12
CA TYR A 365 -18.94 13.90 6.13
C TYR A 365 -18.96 13.10 4.83
N GLN A 366 -17.79 12.67 4.39
CA GLN A 366 -17.62 11.94 3.13
C GLN A 366 -16.55 10.86 3.31
N PHE A 367 -16.85 9.65 2.89
CA PHE A 367 -15.85 8.60 2.78
C PHE A 367 -14.88 8.92 1.64
N THR A 368 -13.60 8.66 1.84
CA THR A 368 -12.56 8.94 0.84
C THR A 368 -11.36 8.00 1.05
N GLY A 369 -10.52 7.90 0.02
CA GLY A 369 -9.32 7.06 0.04
C GLY A 369 -9.12 6.28 -1.26
N THR A 370 -8.36 5.19 -1.19
CA THR A 370 -8.13 4.26 -2.31
C THR A 370 -9.42 3.66 -2.86
N TYR A 371 -10.44 3.52 -2.01
CA TYR A 371 -11.80 3.14 -2.34
C TYR A 371 -12.40 3.96 -3.50
N GLU A 372 -12.24 5.29 -3.51
CA GLU A 372 -12.76 6.12 -4.61
C GLU A 372 -12.09 5.80 -5.95
N ASN A 373 -10.80 5.50 -5.93
CA ASN A 373 -10.07 5.11 -7.12
C ASN A 373 -10.57 3.76 -7.65
N GLN A 374 -10.89 2.83 -6.74
CA GLN A 374 -11.46 1.53 -7.11
C GLN A 374 -12.84 1.67 -7.74
N LEU A 375 -13.76 2.47 -7.14
CA LEU A 375 -15.08 2.75 -7.70
C LEU A 375 -14.98 3.42 -9.09
N ARG A 376 -14.05 4.36 -9.22
CA ARG A 376 -13.82 5.06 -10.50
C ARG A 376 -13.28 4.12 -11.57
N ALA A 377 -12.38 3.22 -11.18
CA ALA A 377 -11.84 2.20 -12.07
C ALA A 377 -12.91 1.18 -12.45
N GLU A 378 -13.75 0.74 -11.52
CA GLU A 378 -14.87 -0.18 -11.78
C GLU A 378 -15.87 0.42 -12.78
N LYS A 379 -16.25 1.68 -12.58
CA LYS A 379 -17.10 2.41 -13.53
C LYS A 379 -16.46 2.53 -14.93
N THR A 380 -15.15 2.76 -14.99
CA THR A 380 -14.42 2.81 -16.27
C THR A 380 -14.38 1.43 -16.92
N LEU A 381 -14.07 0.39 -16.16
CA LEU A 381 -14.02 -0.99 -16.66
C LEU A 381 -15.37 -1.50 -17.14
N SER A 382 -16.48 -1.12 -16.49
CA SER A 382 -17.83 -1.46 -16.93
C SER A 382 -18.17 -0.95 -18.34
N ILE A 383 -17.46 0.07 -18.82
CA ILE A 383 -17.57 0.61 -20.17
C ILE A 383 -16.50 0.00 -21.10
N VAL A 384 -15.26 -0.07 -20.63
CA VAL A 384 -14.11 -0.48 -21.45
C VAL A 384 -14.16 -1.97 -21.82
N VAL A 385 -14.59 -2.85 -20.89
CA VAL A 385 -14.65 -4.28 -21.14
C VAL A 385 -15.68 -4.63 -22.23
N PRO A 386 -16.96 -4.19 -22.17
CA PRO A 386 -17.89 -4.39 -23.27
C PRO A 386 -17.43 -3.76 -24.59
N LEU A 387 -16.84 -2.57 -24.55
CA LEU A 387 -16.30 -1.91 -25.74
C LEU A 387 -15.19 -2.74 -26.39
N ALA A 388 -14.27 -3.29 -25.60
CA ALA A 388 -13.21 -4.17 -26.09
C ALA A 388 -13.79 -5.43 -26.76
N LEU A 389 -14.80 -6.07 -26.13
CA LEU A 389 -15.48 -7.23 -26.70
C LEU A 389 -16.19 -6.89 -28.03
N VAL A 390 -16.84 -5.73 -28.12
CA VAL A 390 -17.45 -5.26 -29.37
C VAL A 390 -16.40 -5.04 -30.46
N ILE A 391 -15.27 -4.40 -30.12
CA ILE A 391 -14.16 -4.18 -31.07
C ILE A 391 -13.59 -5.52 -31.55
N ILE A 392 -13.33 -6.47 -30.66
CA ILE A 392 -12.87 -7.82 -31.00
C ILE A 392 -13.88 -8.49 -31.95
N PHE A 393 -15.17 -8.43 -31.63
CA PHE A 393 -16.21 -9.01 -32.49
C PHE A 393 -16.23 -8.35 -33.88
N LEU A 394 -16.08 -7.04 -33.98
CA LEU A 394 -16.05 -6.34 -35.26
C LEU A 394 -14.80 -6.74 -36.07
N ILE A 395 -13.64 -6.87 -35.46
CA ILE A 395 -12.40 -7.34 -36.13
C ILE A 395 -12.62 -8.75 -36.67
N LEU A 396 -13.20 -9.65 -35.87
CA LEU A 396 -13.56 -11.02 -36.32
C LEU A 396 -14.56 -11.00 -37.46
N TYR A 397 -15.56 -10.12 -37.39
CA TYR A 397 -16.54 -9.98 -38.47
C TYR A 397 -15.91 -9.49 -39.79
N PHE A 398 -15.03 -8.52 -39.74
CA PHE A 398 -14.31 -8.05 -40.94
C PHE A 398 -13.40 -9.14 -41.52
N GLN A 399 -12.78 -9.95 -40.65
CA GLN A 399 -11.91 -11.08 -41.07
C GLN A 399 -12.71 -12.18 -41.76
N PHE A 400 -13.83 -12.65 -41.18
CA PHE A 400 -14.56 -13.79 -41.66
C PHE A 400 -15.77 -13.43 -42.57
N ARG A 401 -16.17 -12.17 -42.59
CA ARG A 401 -17.38 -11.67 -43.29
C ARG A 401 -18.63 -12.51 -43.02
N SER A 402 -18.70 -13.14 -41.84
CA SER A 402 -19.76 -14.04 -41.44
C SER A 402 -20.01 -13.93 -39.94
N VAL A 403 -21.15 -13.40 -39.55
CA VAL A 403 -21.57 -13.27 -38.13
C VAL A 403 -21.51 -14.63 -37.42
N ALA A 404 -21.97 -15.70 -38.07
CA ALA A 404 -22.00 -17.03 -37.47
C ALA A 404 -20.58 -17.58 -37.21
N THR A 405 -19.60 -17.35 -38.10
CA THR A 405 -18.24 -17.78 -37.90
C THR A 405 -17.56 -16.94 -36.85
N SER A 406 -17.77 -15.62 -36.84
CA SER A 406 -17.26 -14.73 -35.82
C SER A 406 -17.78 -15.07 -34.41
N LEU A 407 -19.06 -15.41 -34.28
CA LEU A 407 -19.65 -15.88 -33.03
C LEU A 407 -19.06 -17.21 -32.56
N MET A 408 -18.74 -18.14 -33.47
CA MET A 408 -18.09 -19.41 -33.11
C MET A 408 -16.70 -19.17 -32.51
N VAL A 409 -15.90 -18.30 -33.10
CA VAL A 409 -14.61 -17.91 -32.54
C VAL A 409 -14.81 -17.20 -31.19
N PHE A 410 -15.80 -16.34 -31.11
CA PHE A 410 -16.13 -15.59 -29.89
C PHE A 410 -16.54 -16.49 -28.71
N THR A 411 -17.05 -17.72 -28.97
CA THR A 411 -17.33 -18.70 -27.89
C THR A 411 -16.06 -19.08 -27.13
N GLY A 412 -14.86 -19.06 -27.75
CA GLY A 412 -13.58 -19.28 -27.08
C GLY A 412 -13.36 -18.27 -25.96
N ILE A 413 -13.66 -16.99 -26.20
CA ILE A 413 -13.56 -15.95 -25.16
C ILE A 413 -14.45 -16.29 -23.94
N THR A 414 -15.67 -16.78 -24.18
CA THR A 414 -16.59 -17.15 -23.09
C THR A 414 -16.05 -18.32 -22.27
N VAL A 415 -15.45 -19.30 -22.93
CA VAL A 415 -14.84 -20.48 -22.29
C VAL A 415 -13.60 -20.06 -21.49
N ALA A 416 -12.72 -19.24 -22.08
CA ALA A 416 -11.55 -18.71 -21.41
C ALA A 416 -11.91 -17.84 -20.18
N PHE A 417 -12.95 -17.00 -20.32
CA PHE A 417 -13.47 -16.18 -19.24
C PHE A 417 -13.95 -17.02 -18.06
N ALA A 418 -14.73 -18.08 -18.33
CA ALA A 418 -15.14 -19.03 -17.31
C ALA A 418 -13.92 -19.69 -16.62
N GLY A 419 -12.90 -20.07 -17.40
CA GLY A 419 -11.64 -20.63 -16.89
C GLY A 419 -10.89 -19.70 -15.96
N GLY A 420 -10.85 -18.41 -16.28
CA GLY A 420 -10.25 -17.39 -15.42
C GLY A 420 -10.95 -17.27 -14.07
N PHE A 421 -12.28 -17.23 -14.04
CA PHE A 421 -13.05 -17.21 -12.79
C PHE A 421 -12.92 -18.49 -11.97
N ILE A 422 -12.93 -19.65 -12.63
CA ILE A 422 -12.70 -20.93 -11.94
C ILE A 422 -11.33 -20.92 -11.24
N MET A 423 -10.28 -20.41 -11.89
CA MET A 423 -8.96 -20.35 -11.29
C MET A 423 -8.90 -19.37 -10.11
N ILE A 424 -9.52 -18.21 -10.21
CA ILE A 424 -9.62 -17.24 -9.11
C ILE A 424 -10.33 -17.90 -7.91
N TRP A 425 -11.42 -18.62 -8.14
CA TRP A 425 -12.15 -19.35 -7.10
C TRP A 425 -11.29 -20.44 -6.47
N LEU A 426 -10.55 -21.23 -7.28
CA LEU A 426 -9.65 -22.29 -6.82
C LEU A 426 -8.53 -21.73 -5.93
N TYR A 427 -7.98 -20.54 -6.23
CA TYR A 427 -6.95 -19.90 -5.40
C TYR A 427 -7.43 -19.60 -3.98
N GLY A 428 -8.73 -19.38 -3.80
CA GLY A 428 -9.35 -19.17 -2.48
C GLY A 428 -9.63 -20.46 -1.71
N GLN A 429 -9.48 -21.67 -2.33
CA GLN A 429 -9.80 -22.92 -1.68
C GLN A 429 -8.61 -23.51 -0.95
N ASP A 430 -8.77 -23.90 0.32
CA ASP A 430 -7.67 -24.41 1.17
C ASP A 430 -7.15 -25.78 0.74
N TRP A 431 -7.97 -26.58 0.04
CA TRP A 431 -7.60 -27.90 -0.47
C TRP A 431 -6.84 -27.86 -1.80
N PHE A 432 -6.95 -26.76 -2.57
CA PHE A 432 -6.36 -26.68 -3.90
C PHE A 432 -4.85 -26.57 -3.83
N LEU A 433 -4.13 -27.50 -4.50
CA LEU A 433 -2.67 -27.64 -4.54
C LEU A 433 -2.01 -27.69 -3.15
N ASN A 434 -2.74 -28.06 -2.10
CA ASN A 434 -2.21 -28.18 -0.75
C ASN A 434 -1.52 -29.54 -0.54
N PHE A 435 -0.44 -29.76 -1.28
CA PHE A 435 0.43 -30.93 -1.12
C PHE A 435 1.88 -30.57 -1.43
N SER A 436 2.81 -31.33 -0.84
CA SER A 436 4.25 -31.08 -1.03
C SER A 436 4.78 -31.84 -2.23
N PHE A 437 5.54 -31.16 -3.07
CA PHE A 437 6.25 -31.70 -4.22
C PHE A 437 7.72 -31.27 -4.15
N PHE A 438 8.68 -32.22 -4.21
CA PHE A 438 10.12 -31.96 -3.99
C PHE A 438 10.44 -31.20 -2.68
N GLY A 439 9.66 -31.43 -1.61
CA GLY A 439 9.90 -30.79 -0.31
C GLY A 439 9.28 -29.41 -0.11
N GLU A 440 8.70 -28.81 -1.15
CA GLU A 440 8.01 -27.53 -1.09
C GLU A 440 6.50 -27.73 -1.22
N ASN A 441 5.70 -27.01 -0.43
CA ASN A 441 4.25 -27.02 -0.59
C ASN A 441 3.87 -26.14 -1.78
N LEU A 442 3.13 -26.69 -2.74
CA LEU A 442 2.77 -25.96 -3.96
C LEU A 442 1.88 -24.74 -3.66
N ARG A 443 1.03 -24.82 -2.63
CA ARG A 443 0.21 -23.68 -2.22
C ARG A 443 1.07 -22.49 -1.79
N ASP A 444 2.14 -22.76 -1.02
CA ASP A 444 3.08 -21.74 -0.57
C ASP A 444 3.95 -21.22 -1.74
N LEU A 445 4.37 -22.11 -2.63
CA LEU A 445 5.16 -21.78 -3.81
C LEU A 445 4.42 -20.80 -4.75
N PHE A 446 3.12 -21.00 -4.94
CA PHE A 446 2.27 -20.16 -5.79
C PHE A 446 1.60 -19.00 -5.04
N ASN A 447 1.97 -18.76 -3.76
CA ASN A 447 1.39 -17.69 -2.91
C ASN A 447 -0.15 -17.69 -2.93
N MET A 448 -0.77 -18.87 -2.81
CA MET A 448 -2.21 -19.02 -2.95
C MET A 448 -2.97 -18.43 -1.76
N LYS A 449 -3.80 -17.46 -2.07
CA LYS A 449 -4.70 -16.77 -1.13
C LYS A 449 -5.95 -16.34 -1.86
N THR A 450 -6.98 -15.96 -1.13
CA THR A 450 -8.19 -15.39 -1.73
C THR A 450 -7.85 -14.13 -2.53
N ILE A 451 -8.26 -14.10 -3.79
CA ILE A 451 -8.03 -12.98 -4.72
C ILE A 451 -9.33 -12.22 -4.91
N ASN A 452 -9.33 -10.96 -4.55
CA ASN A 452 -10.45 -10.06 -4.81
C ASN A 452 -10.41 -9.55 -6.25
N LEU A 453 -11.58 -9.29 -6.84
CA LEU A 453 -11.71 -8.73 -8.17
C LEU A 453 -11.20 -7.28 -8.19
N SER A 454 -9.91 -7.13 -8.45
CA SER A 454 -9.23 -5.85 -8.57
C SER A 454 -9.07 -5.42 -10.03
N VAL A 455 -8.66 -4.17 -10.24
CA VAL A 455 -8.30 -3.66 -11.58
C VAL A 455 -7.27 -4.56 -12.27
N ALA A 456 -6.28 -5.08 -11.52
CA ALA A 456 -5.26 -5.98 -12.06
C ALA A 456 -5.86 -7.29 -12.62
N VAL A 457 -6.85 -7.87 -11.93
CA VAL A 457 -7.58 -9.04 -12.38
C VAL A 457 -8.31 -8.75 -13.69
N TRP A 458 -9.01 -7.62 -13.80
CA TRP A 458 -9.70 -7.21 -15.02
C TRP A 458 -8.77 -6.95 -16.20
N VAL A 459 -7.58 -6.35 -15.96
CA VAL A 459 -6.54 -6.21 -16.99
C VAL A 459 -6.08 -7.59 -17.46
N GLY A 460 -5.96 -8.57 -16.55
CA GLY A 460 -5.69 -9.97 -16.90
C GLY A 460 -6.77 -10.57 -17.81
N PHE A 461 -8.05 -10.33 -17.53
CA PHE A 461 -9.14 -10.78 -18.40
C PHE A 461 -9.11 -10.12 -19.78
N ILE A 462 -8.85 -8.82 -19.87
CA ILE A 462 -8.74 -8.13 -21.18
C ILE A 462 -7.60 -8.72 -22.01
N ALA A 463 -6.44 -8.99 -21.40
CA ALA A 463 -5.34 -9.66 -22.06
C ALA A 463 -5.71 -11.09 -22.51
N LEU A 464 -6.41 -11.84 -21.65
CA LEU A 464 -6.91 -13.18 -21.95
C LEU A 464 -7.84 -13.19 -23.18
N PHE A 465 -8.73 -12.20 -23.32
CA PHE A 465 -9.63 -12.11 -24.47
C PHE A 465 -8.88 -12.03 -25.80
N GLY A 466 -7.77 -11.28 -25.82
CA GLY A 466 -6.89 -11.21 -27.00
C GLY A 466 -6.25 -12.55 -27.33
N ILE A 467 -5.68 -13.21 -26.33
CA ILE A 467 -4.96 -14.49 -26.49
C ILE A 467 -5.94 -15.60 -26.92
N ALA A 468 -7.07 -15.74 -26.24
CA ALA A 468 -8.10 -16.76 -26.56
C ALA A 468 -8.71 -16.55 -27.97
N THR A 469 -8.76 -15.30 -28.46
CA THR A 469 -9.25 -15.01 -29.81
C THR A 469 -8.26 -15.49 -30.86
N ASP A 470 -6.96 -15.38 -30.64
CA ASP A 470 -5.91 -15.72 -31.61
C ASP A 470 -6.00 -17.20 -32.02
N ASP A 471 -6.05 -18.11 -31.06
CA ASP A 471 -6.18 -19.55 -31.30
C ASP A 471 -7.47 -19.90 -32.08
N GLY A 472 -8.59 -19.26 -31.69
CA GLY A 472 -9.87 -19.41 -32.39
C GLY A 472 -9.84 -18.91 -33.83
N VAL A 473 -9.15 -17.78 -34.10
CA VAL A 473 -9.00 -17.22 -35.45
C VAL A 473 -8.20 -18.15 -36.35
N VAL A 474 -7.08 -18.67 -35.85
CA VAL A 474 -6.21 -19.60 -36.57
C VAL A 474 -6.97 -20.86 -36.97
N MET A 475 -7.75 -21.43 -36.02
CA MET A 475 -8.56 -22.61 -36.23
C MET A 475 -9.67 -22.36 -37.28
N ALA A 476 -10.45 -21.29 -37.11
CA ALA A 476 -11.56 -20.96 -37.99
C ALA A 476 -11.10 -20.60 -39.42
N THR A 477 -9.95 -19.90 -39.55
CA THR A 477 -9.34 -19.58 -40.84
C THR A 477 -8.98 -20.85 -41.60
N TYR A 478 -8.33 -21.79 -40.91
CA TYR A 478 -7.94 -23.04 -41.55
C TYR A 478 -9.11 -23.95 -41.90
N LEU A 479 -10.14 -24.00 -41.05
CA LEU A 479 -11.38 -24.65 -41.36
C LEU A 479 -11.99 -24.06 -42.63
N THR A 480 -12.09 -22.74 -42.75
CA THR A 480 -12.64 -22.08 -43.93
C THR A 480 -11.86 -22.45 -45.19
N GLN A 481 -10.51 -22.38 -45.15
CA GLN A 481 -9.65 -22.76 -46.28
C GLN A 481 -9.79 -24.23 -46.67
N THR A 482 -9.89 -25.15 -45.70
CA THR A 482 -10.09 -26.58 -46.00
C THR A 482 -11.42 -26.85 -46.63
N PHE A 483 -12.51 -26.22 -46.15
CA PHE A 483 -13.83 -26.36 -46.72
C PHE A 483 -13.95 -25.75 -48.12
N ASP A 484 -13.27 -24.65 -48.39
CA ASP A 484 -13.20 -24.03 -49.72
C ASP A 484 -12.42 -24.91 -50.72
N ARG A 485 -11.37 -25.59 -50.25
CA ARG A 485 -10.56 -26.52 -51.07
C ARG A 485 -11.28 -27.81 -51.38
N GLU A 486 -11.92 -28.44 -50.36
CA GLU A 486 -12.51 -29.78 -50.49
C GLU A 486 -13.97 -29.78 -50.96
N SER A 487 -14.65 -28.65 -50.74
CA SER A 487 -16.07 -28.45 -51.13
C SER A 487 -16.96 -29.65 -50.85
N PRO A 488 -17.05 -30.18 -49.61
CA PRO A 488 -17.75 -31.43 -49.30
C PRO A 488 -19.24 -31.32 -49.55
N THR A 489 -19.82 -32.34 -50.24
CA THR A 489 -21.22 -32.38 -50.67
C THR A 489 -22.12 -33.23 -49.76
N ASP A 490 -21.54 -34.02 -48.87
CA ASP A 490 -22.28 -34.92 -47.98
C ASP A 490 -21.83 -34.71 -46.49
N LYS A 491 -22.65 -35.23 -45.57
CA LYS A 491 -22.35 -35.09 -44.13
C LYS A 491 -21.06 -35.75 -43.68
N LYS A 492 -20.68 -36.89 -44.32
CA LYS A 492 -19.44 -37.59 -43.98
C LYS A 492 -18.24 -36.76 -44.43
N GLY A 493 -18.30 -36.18 -45.64
CA GLY A 493 -17.27 -35.28 -46.14
C GLY A 493 -17.08 -34.02 -45.27
N ILE A 494 -18.19 -33.42 -44.79
CA ILE A 494 -18.16 -32.28 -43.88
C ILE A 494 -17.40 -32.63 -42.60
N ARG A 495 -17.66 -33.79 -41.99
CA ARG A 495 -16.99 -34.22 -40.75
C ARG A 495 -15.53 -34.57 -40.98
N LEU A 496 -15.20 -35.21 -42.11
CA LEU A 496 -13.82 -35.52 -42.45
C LEU A 496 -12.99 -34.25 -42.71
N ALA A 497 -13.52 -33.30 -43.46
CA ALA A 497 -12.86 -32.01 -43.69
C ALA A 497 -12.63 -31.22 -42.38
N ALA A 498 -13.63 -31.23 -41.48
CA ALA A 498 -13.47 -30.61 -40.17
C ALA A 498 -12.41 -31.30 -39.32
N LEU A 499 -12.35 -32.64 -39.34
CA LEU A 499 -11.37 -33.44 -38.62
C LEU A 499 -9.95 -33.20 -39.17
N GLU A 500 -9.76 -33.19 -40.50
CA GLU A 500 -8.47 -32.91 -41.13
C GLU A 500 -7.96 -31.50 -40.79
N ALA A 501 -8.82 -30.51 -40.83
CA ALA A 501 -8.47 -29.14 -40.47
C ALA A 501 -8.05 -29.05 -39.00
N ALA A 502 -8.81 -29.67 -38.08
CA ALA A 502 -8.51 -29.69 -36.67
C ALA A 502 -7.18 -30.40 -36.34
N GLU A 503 -6.97 -31.61 -36.91
CA GLU A 503 -5.76 -32.40 -36.70
C GLU A 503 -4.48 -31.65 -37.07
N LYS A 504 -4.48 -30.90 -38.17
CA LYS A 504 -3.33 -30.10 -38.62
C LYS A 504 -3.03 -28.89 -37.74
N ARG A 505 -4.04 -28.34 -37.05
CA ARG A 505 -3.90 -27.10 -36.27
C ARG A 505 -3.83 -27.31 -34.75
N ILE A 506 -4.33 -28.40 -34.20
CA ILE A 506 -4.28 -28.68 -32.76
C ILE A 506 -2.84 -28.63 -32.22
N ARG A 507 -1.86 -29.20 -32.92
CA ARG A 507 -0.45 -29.20 -32.46
C ARG A 507 0.14 -27.79 -32.34
N PRO A 508 0.10 -26.92 -33.36
CA PRO A 508 0.57 -25.54 -33.23
C PRO A 508 -0.15 -24.77 -32.13
N CYS A 509 -1.47 -24.86 -32.04
CA CYS A 509 -2.26 -24.18 -31.01
C CYS A 509 -1.88 -24.65 -29.60
N LEU A 510 -1.75 -25.97 -29.38
CA LEU A 510 -1.28 -26.50 -28.08
C LEU A 510 0.13 -26.02 -27.72
N MET A 511 1.03 -25.89 -28.71
CA MET A 511 2.38 -25.36 -28.45
C MET A 511 2.34 -23.91 -27.96
N THR A 512 1.55 -23.05 -28.60
CA THR A 512 1.36 -21.65 -28.17
C THR A 512 0.78 -21.56 -26.77
N THR A 513 -0.27 -22.32 -26.50
CA THR A 513 -0.90 -22.34 -25.16
C THR A 513 0.04 -22.82 -24.07
N VAL A 514 0.74 -23.94 -24.29
CA VAL A 514 1.71 -24.48 -23.33
C VAL A 514 2.85 -23.49 -23.10
N THR A 515 3.37 -22.87 -24.15
CA THR A 515 4.45 -21.87 -24.02
C THR A 515 3.98 -20.66 -23.22
N THR A 516 2.76 -20.18 -23.44
CA THR A 516 2.18 -19.06 -22.69
C THR A 516 1.97 -19.44 -21.21
N ILE A 517 1.43 -20.62 -20.94
CA ILE A 517 1.25 -21.13 -19.58
C ILE A 517 2.60 -21.22 -18.85
N LEU A 518 3.62 -21.79 -19.48
CA LEU A 518 4.97 -21.91 -18.90
C LEU A 518 5.61 -20.54 -18.64
N ALA A 519 5.37 -19.54 -19.52
CA ALA A 519 5.87 -18.18 -19.33
C ALA A 519 5.24 -17.47 -18.13
N LEU A 520 4.03 -17.85 -17.72
CA LEU A 520 3.35 -17.28 -16.56
C LEU A 520 3.82 -17.88 -15.21
N LEU A 521 4.39 -19.10 -15.20
CA LEU A 521 4.82 -19.75 -13.96
C LEU A 521 5.81 -18.91 -13.13
N PRO A 522 6.87 -18.30 -13.70
CA PRO A 522 7.76 -17.43 -12.93
C PRO A 522 7.07 -16.22 -12.32
N VAL A 523 6.03 -15.68 -12.98
CA VAL A 523 5.25 -14.56 -12.46
C VAL A 523 4.40 -15.02 -11.27
N MET A 524 3.74 -16.17 -11.38
CA MET A 524 2.86 -16.71 -10.35
C MET A 524 3.62 -17.17 -9.09
N THR A 525 4.90 -17.52 -9.22
CA THR A 525 5.78 -17.91 -8.11
C THR A 525 6.64 -16.77 -7.59
N SER A 526 6.45 -15.55 -8.12
CA SER A 526 7.22 -14.37 -7.73
C SER A 526 6.88 -13.91 -6.32
N THR A 527 7.91 -13.62 -5.51
CA THR A 527 7.78 -13.01 -4.17
C THR A 527 8.37 -11.59 -4.11
N GLY A 528 8.87 -11.08 -5.24
CA GLY A 528 9.54 -9.80 -5.34
C GLY A 528 8.61 -8.58 -5.28
N LYS A 529 9.23 -7.39 -5.43
CA LYS A 529 8.50 -6.12 -5.53
C LYS A 529 7.56 -6.16 -6.74
N GLY A 530 6.31 -5.72 -6.55
CA GLY A 530 5.28 -5.70 -7.60
C GLY A 530 4.55 -7.04 -7.82
N SER A 531 4.92 -8.13 -7.12
CA SER A 531 4.22 -9.42 -7.21
C SER A 531 2.73 -9.30 -6.89
N ASP A 532 2.36 -8.44 -5.95
CA ASP A 532 0.96 -8.20 -5.54
C ASP A 532 0.06 -7.66 -6.66
N ILE A 533 0.63 -7.09 -7.73
CA ILE A 533 -0.09 -6.65 -8.93
C ILE A 533 0.01 -7.70 -10.04
N MET A 534 1.20 -8.27 -10.24
CA MET A 534 1.45 -9.20 -11.34
C MET A 534 0.76 -10.55 -11.15
N ILE A 535 0.73 -11.09 -9.92
CA ILE A 535 0.08 -12.39 -9.64
C ILE A 535 -1.42 -12.33 -9.91
N PRO A 536 -2.21 -11.38 -9.36
CA PRO A 536 -3.64 -11.28 -9.66
C PRO A 536 -3.95 -11.08 -11.14
N MET A 537 -3.07 -10.44 -11.90
CA MET A 537 -3.20 -10.27 -13.35
C MET A 537 -2.94 -11.59 -14.11
N ALA A 538 -1.96 -12.38 -13.64
CA ALA A 538 -1.56 -13.63 -14.31
C ALA A 538 -2.57 -14.79 -14.08
N ILE A 539 -3.23 -14.83 -12.92
CA ILE A 539 -4.15 -15.92 -12.53
C ILE A 539 -5.30 -16.12 -13.53
N PRO A 540 -6.09 -15.09 -13.93
CA PRO A 540 -7.14 -15.29 -14.91
C PRO A 540 -6.60 -15.69 -16.28
N ILE A 541 -5.42 -15.20 -16.68
CA ILE A 541 -4.79 -15.59 -17.95
C ILE A 541 -4.42 -17.07 -17.89
N PHE A 542 -3.75 -17.50 -16.82
CA PHE A 542 -3.38 -18.91 -16.64
C PHE A 542 -4.60 -19.83 -16.64
N GLY A 543 -5.61 -19.53 -15.82
CA GLY A 543 -6.81 -20.35 -15.70
C GLY A 543 -7.63 -20.37 -16.98
N GLY A 544 -7.75 -19.22 -17.64
CA GLY A 544 -8.43 -19.09 -18.93
C GLY A 544 -7.75 -19.92 -20.00
N MET A 545 -6.43 -19.83 -20.13
CA MET A 545 -5.65 -20.59 -21.11
C MET A 545 -5.71 -22.11 -20.90
N VAL A 546 -5.72 -22.58 -19.65
CA VAL A 546 -5.86 -24.01 -19.34
C VAL A 546 -7.20 -24.55 -19.84
N ILE A 547 -8.29 -23.81 -19.65
CA ILE A 547 -9.63 -24.25 -20.07
C ILE A 547 -9.87 -23.95 -21.55
N ASP A 548 -9.23 -22.93 -22.12
CA ASP A 548 -9.38 -22.58 -23.54
C ASP A 548 -8.90 -23.69 -24.50
N VAL A 549 -8.07 -24.63 -24.04
CA VAL A 549 -7.75 -25.85 -24.80
C VAL A 549 -9.02 -26.57 -25.28
N THR A 550 -10.13 -26.46 -24.57
CA THR A 550 -11.42 -27.03 -24.99
C THR A 550 -12.02 -26.34 -26.22
N SER A 551 -11.68 -25.08 -26.47
CA SER A 551 -12.12 -24.31 -27.64
C SER A 551 -11.61 -24.93 -28.95
N TYR A 552 -10.46 -25.63 -28.93
CA TYR A 552 -9.93 -26.35 -30.11
C TYR A 552 -10.84 -27.47 -30.61
N PHE A 553 -11.69 -27.99 -29.75
CA PHE A 553 -12.69 -28.97 -30.11
C PHE A 553 -14.04 -28.31 -30.38
N ILE A 554 -14.41 -27.28 -29.65
CA ILE A 554 -15.68 -26.58 -29.77
C ILE A 554 -15.81 -25.91 -31.14
N VAL A 555 -14.79 -25.17 -31.60
CA VAL A 555 -14.84 -24.42 -32.85
C VAL A 555 -15.04 -25.33 -34.08
N PRO A 556 -14.26 -26.43 -34.28
CA PRO A 556 -14.50 -27.35 -35.40
C PRO A 556 -15.89 -28.03 -35.37
N VAL A 557 -16.35 -28.40 -34.17
CA VAL A 557 -17.66 -29.04 -33.99
C VAL A 557 -18.79 -28.06 -34.39
N LEU A 558 -18.75 -26.83 -33.90
CA LEU A 558 -19.72 -25.79 -34.25
C LEU A 558 -19.66 -25.44 -35.73
N TYR A 559 -18.46 -25.39 -36.32
CA TYR A 559 -18.32 -25.13 -37.76
C TYR A 559 -18.87 -26.26 -38.63
N SER A 560 -18.61 -27.52 -38.27
CA SER A 560 -19.19 -28.72 -38.92
C SER A 560 -20.71 -28.71 -38.81
N TRP A 561 -21.26 -28.43 -37.62
CA TRP A 561 -22.70 -28.34 -37.39
C TRP A 561 -23.36 -27.26 -38.25
N LYS A 562 -22.75 -26.07 -38.36
CA LYS A 562 -23.22 -24.99 -39.26
C LYS A 562 -23.30 -25.47 -40.73
N LYS A 563 -22.24 -26.12 -41.20
CA LYS A 563 -22.18 -26.63 -42.60
C LYS A 563 -23.18 -27.76 -42.83
N GLU A 564 -23.37 -28.70 -41.91
CA GLU A 564 -24.43 -29.71 -41.99
C GLU A 564 -25.85 -29.10 -42.02
N PHE A 565 -26.08 -28.02 -41.26
CA PHE A 565 -27.36 -27.32 -41.26
C PHE A 565 -27.62 -26.58 -42.58
N GLN A 566 -26.57 -25.97 -43.17
CA GLN A 566 -26.66 -25.35 -44.51
C GLN A 566 -26.96 -26.39 -45.58
N LEU A 567 -26.33 -27.56 -45.53
CA LEU A 567 -26.59 -28.66 -46.45
C LEU A 567 -28.05 -29.14 -46.39
N LYS A 568 -28.60 -29.31 -45.16
CA LYS A 568 -30.02 -29.67 -44.96
C LYS A 568 -31.00 -28.63 -45.52
N ARG A 569 -30.63 -27.36 -45.50
CA ARG A 569 -31.43 -26.25 -46.05
C ARG A 569 -31.38 -26.20 -47.55
N ALA A 570 -30.25 -26.54 -48.16
CA ALA A 570 -30.06 -26.60 -49.60
C ALA A 570 -30.72 -27.83 -50.24
N SER A 571 -30.97 -28.91 -49.46
CA SER A 571 -31.65 -30.14 -49.88
C SER A 571 -33.19 -30.12 -49.70
N LYS A 572 -33.72 -29.06 -49.09
CA LYS A 572 -35.15 -28.74 -49.05
C LYS A 572 -35.48 -27.67 -50.10
#